data_f5beac127dec51242b563d6a2e61a5dd
#
_entry.id   f5beac127dec51242b563d6a2e61a5dd
#
_cell.length_a   1.000
_cell.length_b   1.000
_cell.length_c   1.000
_cell.angle_alpha   90.00
_cell.angle_beta   90.00
_cell.angle_gamma   90.00
#
_symmetry.space_group_name_H-M   'P 1'
#
loop_
_entity.id
_entity.type
_entity.pdbx_description
1 polymer ?
#
loop_
_entity_poly.entity_id
_entity_poly.type
_entity_poly.pdbx_seq_one_letter_code
_entity_poly.pdbx_strand_id
1 'polypeptide(L)'
;MKFMVVENFFNNFSQIQDEFKKIERFDYEEHPDIKPKLQDKAFLKYKWPGQRSLDLKNTNRFLTALFLKEYEEKFRDFFDEKLGFAIYTHLRLKDTNQEDFLHKDSPDATYSLLVYLSETNLNSGTKLYDDLDNEVADIKFVQNRAIIFDSRYTHAAINNHGDDEDNGRLTLNVFWKKG
;
A
#
# COMPACT_ATOMS: atom_id res chain seq x y z
N MET A 1 2.68 15.35 -12.66
CA MET A 1 2.62 14.33 -11.60
C MET A 1 3.05 14.97 -10.28
N LYS A 2 2.42 14.62 -9.16
CA LYS A 2 2.79 15.11 -7.83
C LYS A 2 2.84 13.98 -6.82
N PHE A 3 3.68 14.11 -5.80
CA PHE A 3 3.69 13.24 -4.63
C PHE A 3 3.91 14.07 -3.38
N MET A 4 3.59 13.50 -2.22
CA MET A 4 3.80 14.09 -0.92
C MET A 4 4.12 13.01 0.11
N VAL A 5 5.01 13.33 1.06
CA VAL A 5 5.39 12.45 2.15
C VAL A 5 5.00 13.10 3.46
N VAL A 6 4.42 12.33 4.38
CA VAL A 6 4.01 12.78 5.71
C VAL A 6 4.59 11.85 6.75
N GLU A 7 5.29 12.41 7.74
CA GLU A 7 5.74 11.68 8.92
C GLU A 7 4.61 11.60 9.95
N ASN A 8 4.62 10.54 10.76
CA ASN A 8 3.63 10.35 11.84
C ASN A 8 2.19 10.47 11.32
N PHE A 9 1.88 9.70 10.28
CA PHE A 9 0.58 9.79 9.61
C PHE A 9 -0.58 9.51 10.57
N PHE A 10 -0.54 8.44 11.36
CA PHE A 10 -1.53 8.20 12.41
C PHE A 10 -1.08 8.87 13.71
N ASN A 11 -1.90 9.77 14.26
CA ASN A 11 -1.59 10.48 15.50
C ASN A 11 -1.44 9.53 16.70
N ASN A 12 -2.21 8.44 16.75
CA ASN A 12 -2.21 7.45 17.83
C ASN A 12 -1.67 6.09 17.34
N PHE A 13 -0.61 6.08 16.55
CA PHE A 13 -0.11 4.88 15.88
C PHE A 13 0.17 3.72 16.83
N SER A 14 0.82 3.96 17.97
CA SER A 14 1.15 2.93 18.97
C SER A 14 -0.08 2.20 19.54
N GLN A 15 -1.25 2.85 19.53
CA GLN A 15 -2.49 2.27 20.03
C GLN A 15 -3.22 1.41 18.98
N ILE A 16 -2.93 1.62 17.69
CA ILE A 16 -3.62 0.95 16.59
C ILE A 16 -2.72 -0.01 15.81
N GLN A 17 -1.41 0.01 16.05
CA GLN A 17 -0.44 -0.82 15.33
C GLN A 17 -0.81 -2.30 15.39
N ASP A 18 -1.16 -2.81 16.58
CA ASP A 18 -1.52 -4.20 16.78
C ASP A 18 -2.82 -4.60 16.07
N GLU A 19 -3.72 -3.67 15.83
CA GLU A 19 -4.94 -3.93 15.05
C GLU A 19 -4.62 -4.18 13.58
N PHE A 20 -3.63 -3.49 13.01
CA PHE A 20 -3.16 -3.76 11.65
C PHE A 20 -2.47 -5.12 11.53
N LYS A 21 -1.73 -5.57 12.54
CA LYS A 21 -1.05 -6.86 12.55
C LYS A 21 -2.02 -8.03 12.58
N LYS A 22 -3.15 -7.91 13.31
CA LYS A 22 -4.19 -8.93 13.43
C LYS A 22 -5.03 -9.14 12.17
N ILE A 23 -4.95 -8.24 11.17
CA ILE A 23 -5.72 -8.36 9.95
C ILE A 23 -5.27 -9.60 9.17
N GLU A 24 -6.23 -10.46 8.85
CA GLU A 24 -5.99 -11.64 8.03
C GLU A 24 -5.55 -11.25 6.62
N ARG A 25 -4.52 -11.92 6.10
CA ARG A 25 -3.96 -11.72 4.79
C ARG A 25 -3.83 -13.05 4.06
N PHE A 26 -3.91 -13.00 2.76
CA PHE A 26 -3.93 -14.17 1.89
C PHE A 26 -2.87 -14.03 0.81
N ASP A 27 -2.22 -15.12 0.46
CA ASP A 27 -1.45 -15.21 -0.77
C ASP A 27 -2.35 -15.00 -1.99
N TYR A 28 -1.79 -14.58 -3.11
CA TYR A 28 -2.59 -14.23 -4.30
C TYR A 28 -3.59 -15.32 -4.70
N GLU A 29 -3.13 -16.58 -4.79
CA GLU A 29 -3.95 -17.72 -5.21
C GLU A 29 -5.02 -18.12 -4.20
N GLU A 30 -4.80 -17.80 -2.92
CA GLU A 30 -5.75 -18.12 -1.85
C GLU A 30 -6.68 -16.95 -1.51
N HIS A 31 -6.41 -15.77 -2.07
CA HIS A 31 -7.21 -14.58 -1.78
C HIS A 31 -8.68 -14.76 -2.22
N PRO A 32 -9.67 -14.55 -1.33
CA PRO A 32 -11.08 -14.85 -1.60
C PRO A 32 -11.66 -14.17 -2.85
N ASP A 33 -11.21 -12.95 -3.17
CA ASP A 33 -11.67 -12.21 -4.36
C ASP A 33 -10.97 -12.65 -5.66
N ILE A 34 -9.86 -13.38 -5.56
CA ILE A 34 -9.02 -13.81 -6.69
C ILE A 34 -9.23 -15.28 -7.01
N LYS A 35 -9.26 -16.14 -6.01
CA LYS A 35 -9.39 -17.60 -6.15
C LYS A 35 -10.50 -18.03 -7.15
N PRO A 36 -11.70 -17.44 -7.14
CA PRO A 36 -12.74 -17.78 -8.13
C PRO A 36 -12.41 -17.39 -9.57
N LYS A 37 -11.45 -16.49 -9.76
CA LYS A 37 -11.09 -15.89 -11.06
C LYS A 37 -9.81 -16.47 -11.67
N LEU A 38 -9.14 -17.39 -10.97
CA LEU A 38 -7.84 -17.96 -11.41
C LEU A 38 -7.92 -18.76 -12.71
N GLN A 39 -9.12 -19.15 -13.16
CA GLN A 39 -9.31 -19.77 -14.47
C GLN A 39 -9.13 -18.79 -15.63
N ASP A 40 -9.25 -17.48 -15.37
CA ASP A 40 -8.99 -16.43 -16.35
C ASP A 40 -7.50 -16.05 -16.34
N LYS A 41 -6.82 -16.36 -17.45
CA LYS A 41 -5.38 -16.06 -17.61
C LYS A 41 -5.03 -14.58 -17.44
N ALA A 42 -5.99 -13.67 -17.59
CA ALA A 42 -5.79 -12.25 -17.37
C ALA A 42 -5.43 -11.94 -15.90
N PHE A 43 -6.00 -12.66 -14.96
CA PHE A 43 -5.69 -12.48 -13.53
C PHE A 43 -4.30 -12.96 -13.14
N LEU A 44 -3.73 -13.94 -13.86
CA LEU A 44 -2.37 -14.44 -13.59
C LEU A 44 -1.28 -13.43 -13.93
N LYS A 45 -1.58 -12.44 -14.79
CA LYS A 45 -0.61 -11.39 -15.18
C LYS A 45 -0.42 -10.31 -14.13
N TYR A 46 -1.36 -10.15 -13.20
CA TYR A 46 -1.39 -9.06 -12.21
C TYR A 46 -1.16 -9.55 -10.79
N LYS A 47 -0.44 -10.67 -10.66
CA LYS A 47 -0.12 -11.24 -9.36
C LYS A 47 0.73 -10.26 -8.55
N TRP A 48 0.22 -9.87 -7.37
CA TRP A 48 1.04 -9.11 -6.43
C TRP A 48 1.92 -10.02 -5.59
N PRO A 49 3.11 -9.57 -5.19
CA PRO A 49 3.99 -10.33 -4.30
C PRO A 49 3.51 -10.26 -2.84
N GLY A 50 3.77 -11.33 -2.07
CA GLY A 50 3.40 -11.40 -0.66
C GLY A 50 1.91 -11.57 -0.41
N GLN A 51 1.46 -11.16 0.78
CA GLN A 51 0.11 -11.38 1.27
C GLN A 51 -0.68 -10.09 1.34
N ARG A 52 -1.96 -10.13 0.96
CA ARG A 52 -2.89 -8.99 0.99
C ARG A 52 -4.16 -9.32 1.75
N SER A 53 -4.70 -8.35 2.48
CA SER A 53 -6.01 -8.47 3.13
C SER A 53 -7.16 -8.28 2.14
N LEU A 54 -8.37 -8.63 2.58
CA LEU A 54 -9.59 -8.13 1.96
C LEU A 54 -9.69 -6.60 2.10
N ASP A 55 -10.56 -5.97 1.30
CA ASP A 55 -10.81 -4.53 1.38
C ASP A 55 -11.34 -4.15 2.77
N LEU A 56 -10.57 -3.35 3.50
CA LEU A 56 -10.88 -2.95 4.87
C LEU A 56 -12.16 -2.11 4.98
N LYS A 57 -12.62 -1.48 3.91
CA LYS A 57 -13.95 -0.82 3.90
C LYS A 57 -15.05 -1.79 4.31
N ASN A 58 -14.91 -3.05 3.92
CA ASN A 58 -15.90 -4.08 4.14
C ASN A 58 -15.63 -4.89 5.41
N THR A 59 -14.36 -5.04 5.80
CA THR A 59 -13.95 -5.95 6.87
C THR A 59 -13.51 -5.27 8.16
N ASN A 60 -13.08 -3.99 8.10
CA ASN A 60 -12.65 -3.23 9.28
C ASN A 60 -13.00 -1.74 9.16
N ARG A 61 -14.25 -1.42 9.46
CA ARG A 61 -14.77 -0.05 9.40
C ARG A 61 -14.08 0.91 10.36
N PHE A 62 -13.60 0.41 11.51
CA PHE A 62 -12.90 1.25 12.48
C PHE A 62 -11.59 1.78 11.93
N LEU A 63 -10.70 0.91 11.42
CA LEU A 63 -9.43 1.33 10.82
C LEU A 63 -9.64 2.16 9.56
N THR A 64 -10.68 1.86 8.78
CA THR A 64 -11.04 2.66 7.60
C THR A 64 -11.45 4.09 7.98
N ALA A 65 -12.30 4.25 9.00
CA ALA A 65 -12.72 5.58 9.47
C ALA A 65 -11.56 6.38 10.04
N LEU A 66 -10.68 5.72 10.79
CA LEU A 66 -9.48 6.33 11.34
C LEU A 66 -8.53 6.80 10.23
N PHE A 67 -8.30 5.96 9.21
CA PHE A 67 -7.51 6.32 8.04
C PHE A 67 -8.10 7.56 7.34
N LEU A 68 -9.41 7.57 7.06
CA LEU A 68 -10.05 8.69 6.36
C LEU A 68 -9.90 10.01 7.11
N LYS A 69 -10.02 10.00 8.45
CA LYS A 69 -9.81 11.18 9.29
C LYS A 69 -8.40 11.74 9.11
N GLU A 70 -7.37 10.91 9.23
CA GLU A 70 -5.97 11.34 9.07
C GLU A 70 -5.67 11.78 7.63
N TYR A 71 -6.27 11.10 6.64
CA TYR A 71 -6.13 11.44 5.23
C TYR A 71 -6.70 12.83 4.92
N GLU A 72 -7.93 13.12 5.35
CA GLU A 72 -8.58 14.41 5.13
C GLU A 72 -7.79 15.57 5.79
N GLU A 73 -7.23 15.32 6.97
CA GLU A 73 -6.42 16.31 7.69
C GLU A 73 -5.08 16.58 7.00
N LYS A 74 -4.34 15.51 6.62
CA LYS A 74 -2.93 15.59 6.23
C LYS A 74 -2.69 15.67 4.74
N PHE A 75 -3.63 15.16 3.93
CA PHE A 75 -3.55 15.16 2.47
C PHE A 75 -4.67 15.96 1.79
N ARG A 76 -5.06 17.06 2.40
CA ARG A 76 -6.16 17.92 1.93
C ARG A 76 -6.06 18.27 0.44
N ASP A 77 -4.86 18.55 -0.08
CA ASP A 77 -4.62 18.91 -1.48
C ASP A 77 -4.83 17.75 -2.47
N PHE A 78 -4.96 16.53 -1.96
CA PHE A 78 -5.27 15.32 -2.72
C PHE A 78 -6.70 14.84 -2.48
N PHE A 79 -7.42 15.46 -1.53
CA PHE A 79 -8.76 15.06 -1.20
C PHE A 79 -9.74 15.45 -2.32
N ASP A 80 -10.51 14.46 -2.80
CA ASP A 80 -11.62 14.64 -3.73
C ASP A 80 -12.74 13.68 -3.31
N GLU A 81 -13.85 14.22 -2.80
CA GLU A 81 -15.01 13.45 -2.34
C GLU A 81 -15.67 12.59 -3.43
N LYS A 82 -15.40 12.90 -4.71
CA LYS A 82 -15.93 12.15 -5.87
C LYS A 82 -15.15 10.88 -6.16
N LEU A 83 -13.99 10.69 -5.53
CA LEU A 83 -13.19 9.50 -5.71
C LEU A 83 -13.66 8.39 -4.76
N GLY A 84 -13.95 7.23 -5.32
CA GLY A 84 -14.02 6.00 -4.54
C GLY A 84 -12.61 5.52 -4.16
N PHE A 85 -12.51 4.61 -3.20
CA PHE A 85 -11.22 4.02 -2.85
C PHE A 85 -11.35 2.54 -2.46
N ALA A 86 -10.23 1.84 -2.53
CA ALA A 86 -10.02 0.52 -1.96
C ALA A 86 -8.83 0.58 -1.00
N ILE A 87 -8.89 -0.12 0.13
CA ILE A 87 -7.89 -0.05 1.20
C ILE A 87 -7.54 -1.45 1.69
N TYR A 88 -6.24 -1.78 1.68
CA TYR A 88 -5.71 -3.11 2.01
C TYR A 88 -4.48 -3.01 2.90
N THR A 89 -4.24 -4.01 3.75
CA THR A 89 -2.89 -4.27 4.27
C THR A 89 -2.15 -5.21 3.34
N HIS A 90 -0.84 -5.00 3.20
CA HIS A 90 0.03 -5.80 2.35
C HIS A 90 1.31 -6.14 3.11
N LEU A 91 1.62 -7.42 3.24
CA LEU A 91 2.81 -7.92 3.91
C LEU A 91 3.74 -8.57 2.90
N ARG A 92 5.01 -8.17 2.90
CA ARG A 92 6.09 -8.81 2.17
C ARG A 92 7.23 -9.16 3.12
N LEU A 93 7.60 -10.42 3.16
CA LEU A 93 8.69 -10.93 3.98
C LEU A 93 9.96 -11.11 3.13
N LYS A 94 11.11 -11.31 3.78
CA LYS A 94 12.40 -11.51 3.10
C LYS A 94 12.38 -12.65 2.07
N ASP A 95 11.58 -13.68 2.33
CA ASP A 95 11.45 -14.86 1.46
C ASP A 95 10.33 -14.71 0.40
N THR A 96 9.75 -13.53 0.28
CA THR A 96 8.75 -13.28 -0.77
C THR A 96 9.40 -13.40 -2.15
N ASN A 97 9.06 -14.46 -2.89
CA ASN A 97 9.67 -14.90 -4.14
C ASN A 97 9.32 -14.05 -5.37
N GLN A 98 9.17 -12.76 -5.22
CA GLN A 98 8.97 -11.86 -6.36
C GLN A 98 9.93 -10.71 -6.25
N GLU A 99 10.72 -10.52 -7.31
CA GLU A 99 11.49 -9.30 -7.47
C GLU A 99 10.54 -8.09 -7.42
N ASP A 100 11.00 -7.04 -6.75
CA ASP A 100 10.32 -5.76 -6.79
C ASP A 100 10.40 -5.22 -8.21
N PHE A 101 9.29 -5.27 -8.93
CA PHE A 101 9.23 -4.84 -10.31
C PHE A 101 8.70 -3.41 -10.42
N LEU A 102 9.21 -2.71 -11.40
CA LEU A 102 8.69 -1.41 -11.79
C LEU A 102 7.30 -1.57 -12.40
N HIS A 103 6.31 -0.89 -11.83
CA HIS A 103 4.94 -0.92 -12.36
C HIS A 103 4.23 0.40 -12.13
N LYS A 104 3.15 0.59 -12.87
CA LYS A 104 2.12 1.60 -12.59
C LYS A 104 0.92 0.89 -11.98
N ASP A 105 0.22 1.56 -11.08
CA ASP A 105 -1.04 1.06 -10.58
C ASP A 105 -2.12 1.00 -11.67
N SER A 106 -3.30 0.50 -11.31
CA SER A 106 -4.42 0.41 -12.25
C SER A 106 -4.64 1.73 -12.99
N PRO A 107 -4.90 1.70 -14.32
CA PRO A 107 -5.21 2.90 -15.10
C PRO A 107 -6.39 3.72 -14.53
N ASP A 108 -7.27 3.06 -13.78
CA ASP A 108 -8.42 3.70 -13.14
C ASP A 108 -8.04 4.41 -11.83
N ALA A 109 -6.85 4.15 -11.28
CA ALA A 109 -6.39 4.82 -10.08
C ALA A 109 -5.92 6.25 -10.40
N THR A 110 -6.37 7.22 -9.60
CA THR A 110 -5.94 8.62 -9.69
C THR A 110 -4.73 8.85 -8.79
N TYR A 111 -4.81 8.36 -7.56
CA TYR A 111 -3.75 8.43 -6.56
C TYR A 111 -3.57 7.08 -5.89
N SER A 112 -2.32 6.79 -5.55
CA SER A 112 -1.93 5.69 -4.69
C SER A 112 -1.35 6.24 -3.40
N LEU A 113 -1.67 5.61 -2.28
CA LEU A 113 -1.16 5.97 -0.97
C LEU A 113 -0.63 4.73 -0.27
N LEU A 114 0.52 4.86 0.36
CA LEU A 114 1.13 3.85 1.21
C LEU A 114 1.35 4.43 2.61
N VAL A 115 1.08 3.65 3.65
CA VAL A 115 1.56 3.92 5.01
C VAL A 115 2.41 2.75 5.47
N TYR A 116 3.61 3.01 5.96
CA TYR A 116 4.51 1.99 6.50
C TYR A 116 4.12 1.67 7.94
N LEU A 117 3.76 0.42 8.21
CA LEU A 117 3.14 0.02 9.47
C LEU A 117 4.07 -0.72 10.45
N SER A 118 5.06 -1.45 9.94
CA SER A 118 6.01 -2.20 10.76
C SER A 118 7.23 -1.36 11.15
N GLU A 119 8.19 -1.96 11.81
CA GLU A 119 9.40 -1.30 12.27
C GLU A 119 10.19 -0.64 11.13
N THR A 120 10.87 0.46 11.47
CA THR A 120 11.70 1.21 10.51
C THR A 120 12.84 0.35 9.96
N ASN A 121 12.95 0.33 8.63
CA ASN A 121 14.08 -0.28 7.92
C ASN A 121 14.58 0.65 6.81
N LEU A 122 15.67 1.37 7.06
CA LEU A 122 16.21 2.35 6.12
C LEU A 122 16.83 1.74 4.85
N ASN A 123 17.02 0.43 4.80
CA ASN A 123 17.45 -0.29 3.59
C ASN A 123 16.27 -0.63 2.68
N SER A 124 15.04 -0.48 3.16
CA SER A 124 13.79 -0.70 2.44
C SER A 124 13.08 0.61 2.14
N GLY A 125 12.07 0.57 1.28
CA GLY A 125 11.30 1.76 0.95
C GLY A 125 10.47 1.63 -0.31
N THR A 126 10.22 2.78 -0.94
CA THR A 126 9.52 2.88 -2.22
C THR A 126 10.23 3.90 -3.10
N LYS A 127 10.55 3.53 -4.31
CA LYS A 127 11.08 4.46 -5.33
C LYS A 127 9.99 4.86 -6.30
N LEU A 128 10.01 6.12 -6.70
CA LEU A 128 9.14 6.68 -7.73
C LEU A 128 9.98 7.11 -8.93
N TYR A 129 9.43 6.88 -10.13
CA TYR A 129 10.07 7.22 -11.41
C TYR A 129 9.09 8.01 -12.28
N ASP A 130 9.60 8.96 -13.03
CA ASP A 130 8.82 9.71 -14.02
C ASP A 130 8.56 8.89 -15.32
N ASP A 131 7.89 9.51 -16.28
CA ASP A 131 7.59 8.86 -17.57
C ASP A 131 8.82 8.65 -18.46
N LEU A 132 9.99 9.15 -18.06
CA LEU A 132 11.28 8.97 -18.72
C LEU A 132 12.19 7.98 -17.96
N ASP A 133 11.62 7.26 -16.97
CA ASP A 133 12.32 6.33 -16.08
C ASP A 133 13.42 6.99 -15.21
N ASN A 134 13.39 8.32 -15.02
CA ASN A 134 14.26 8.96 -14.04
C ASN A 134 13.72 8.76 -12.65
N GLU A 135 14.60 8.38 -11.70
CA GLU A 135 14.25 8.34 -10.28
C GLU A 135 13.95 9.76 -9.77
N VAL A 136 12.72 9.97 -9.28
CA VAL A 136 12.28 11.28 -8.75
C VAL A 136 12.18 11.26 -7.23
N ALA A 137 12.10 10.09 -6.61
CA ALA A 137 12.11 9.95 -5.16
C ALA A 137 12.57 8.55 -4.72
N ASP A 138 13.35 8.50 -3.63
CA ASP A 138 13.71 7.28 -2.87
C ASP A 138 13.24 7.48 -1.43
N ILE A 139 12.06 6.93 -1.12
CA ILE A 139 11.38 7.15 0.14
C ILE A 139 11.63 5.96 1.06
N LYS A 140 12.43 6.15 2.09
CA LYS A 140 12.82 5.10 3.04
C LYS A 140 11.65 4.63 3.89
N PHE A 141 11.64 3.33 4.21
CA PHE A 141 10.65 2.70 5.06
C PHE A 141 10.85 3.15 6.52
N VAL A 142 10.10 4.16 6.92
CA VAL A 142 10.05 4.66 8.30
C VAL A 142 8.65 4.40 8.84
N GLN A 143 8.57 3.75 9.99
CA GLN A 143 7.30 3.42 10.63
C GLN A 143 6.39 4.64 10.75
N ASN A 144 5.11 4.47 10.43
CA ASN A 144 4.08 5.53 10.44
C ASN A 144 4.34 6.69 9.47
N ARG A 145 5.21 6.50 8.47
CA ARG A 145 5.34 7.42 7.33
C ARG A 145 4.32 7.07 6.27
N ALA A 146 3.65 8.08 5.73
CA ALA A 146 2.75 7.95 4.58
C ALA A 146 3.32 8.62 3.34
N ILE A 147 3.02 8.04 2.18
CA ILE A 147 3.35 8.59 0.87
C ILE A 147 2.09 8.56 0.04
N ILE A 148 1.68 9.71 -0.53
CA ILE A 148 0.67 9.76 -1.59
C ILE A 148 1.33 10.21 -2.88
N PHE A 149 0.97 9.59 -3.99
CA PHE A 149 1.50 9.93 -5.30
C PHE A 149 0.47 9.70 -6.41
N ASP A 150 0.63 10.45 -7.48
CA ASP A 150 -0.11 10.25 -8.73
C ASP A 150 0.15 8.83 -9.25
N SER A 151 -0.90 8.05 -9.49
CA SER A 151 -0.78 6.63 -9.91
C SER A 151 -0.11 6.44 -11.27
N ARG A 152 0.14 7.53 -12.03
CA ARG A 152 0.93 7.49 -13.26
C ARG A 152 2.43 7.35 -13.01
N TYR A 153 2.93 7.61 -11.79
CA TYR A 153 4.33 7.29 -11.48
C TYR A 153 4.57 5.79 -11.61
N THR A 154 5.60 5.42 -12.35
CA THR A 154 6.19 4.10 -12.23
C THR A 154 6.83 4.00 -10.85
N HIS A 155 6.62 2.91 -10.14
CA HIS A 155 7.16 2.76 -8.80
C HIS A 155 7.53 1.31 -8.49
N ALA A 156 8.37 1.12 -7.47
CA ALA A 156 8.74 -0.18 -6.95
C ALA A 156 8.91 -0.13 -5.44
N ALA A 157 8.55 -1.22 -4.77
CA ALA A 157 9.00 -1.48 -3.42
C ALA A 157 10.47 -1.91 -3.47
N ILE A 158 11.26 -1.44 -2.53
CA ILE A 158 12.68 -1.74 -2.45
C ILE A 158 12.94 -2.59 -1.21
N ASN A 159 13.61 -3.73 -1.42
CA ASN A 159 14.04 -4.68 -0.41
C ASN A 159 12.92 -5.17 0.53
N ASN A 160 12.36 -6.33 0.20
CA ASN A 160 11.55 -7.09 1.13
C ASN A 160 12.41 -7.50 2.33
N HIS A 161 11.83 -7.54 3.54
CA HIS A 161 12.56 -7.81 4.76
C HIS A 161 11.68 -8.45 5.82
N GLY A 162 12.32 -8.91 6.90
CA GLY A 162 11.65 -9.46 8.08
C GLY A 162 11.08 -10.86 7.88
N ASP A 163 10.57 -11.40 8.97
CA ASP A 163 10.08 -12.78 9.09
C ASP A 163 8.58 -12.86 9.44
N ASP A 164 8.00 -11.74 9.91
CA ASP A 164 6.61 -11.64 10.41
C ASP A 164 6.04 -10.22 10.24
N GLU A 165 4.87 -9.96 10.82
CA GLU A 165 4.17 -8.69 10.77
C GLU A 165 4.86 -7.56 11.55
N ASP A 166 5.69 -7.90 12.54
CA ASP A 166 6.40 -6.93 13.37
C ASP A 166 7.57 -6.30 12.63
N ASN A 167 8.36 -7.12 11.98
CA ASN A 167 9.62 -6.74 11.36
C ASN A 167 9.63 -6.87 9.84
N GLY A 168 8.58 -7.41 9.22
CA GLY A 168 8.41 -7.51 7.79
C GLY A 168 7.96 -6.20 7.15
N ARG A 169 7.94 -6.14 5.82
CA ARG A 169 7.44 -4.97 5.09
C ARG A 169 5.91 -4.97 5.08
N LEU A 170 5.31 -4.53 6.20
CA LEU A 170 3.86 -4.35 6.32
C LEU A 170 3.46 -2.93 5.94
N THR A 171 2.54 -2.79 4.99
CA THR A 171 2.02 -1.50 4.50
C THR A 171 0.51 -1.46 4.48
N LEU A 172 -0.06 -0.26 4.66
CA LEU A 172 -1.44 0.05 4.27
C LEU A 172 -1.39 0.63 2.86
N ASN A 173 -2.12 0.03 1.93
CA ASN A 173 -2.18 0.45 0.54
C ASN A 173 -3.59 0.95 0.22
N VAL A 174 -3.68 2.15 -0.32
CA VAL A 174 -4.96 2.78 -0.69
C VAL A 174 -4.91 3.24 -2.14
N PHE A 175 -5.92 2.87 -2.90
CA PHE A 175 -6.06 3.22 -4.31
C PHE A 175 -7.31 4.06 -4.50
N TRP A 176 -7.12 5.33 -4.84
CA TRP A 176 -8.20 6.27 -5.15
C TRP A 176 -8.58 6.16 -6.60
N LYS A 177 -9.86 5.95 -6.89
CA LYS A 177 -10.39 5.71 -8.23
C LYS A 177 -11.51 6.67 -8.55
N LYS A 178 -11.61 7.08 -9.82
CA LYS A 178 -12.82 7.75 -10.31
C LYS A 178 -13.99 6.79 -10.20
N GLY A 179 -15.10 7.26 -9.63
CA GLY A 179 -16.35 6.55 -9.56
C GLY A 179 -17.01 6.38 -10.94
#